data_dd5259d01234fd10837f3a00d5a64571
#
_entry.id   dd5259d01234fd10837f3a00d5a64571
#
_cell.length_a   1.000
_cell.length_b   1.000
_cell.length_c   1.000
_cell.angle_alpha   90.00
_cell.angle_beta   90.00
_cell.angle_gamma   90.00
#
_symmetry.space_group_name_H-M   'P 1'
#
loop_
_entity.id
_entity.type
_entity.pdbx_description
1 polymer ?
#
loop_
_entity_poly.entity_id
_entity_poly.type
_entity_poly.pdbx_seq_one_letter_code
_entity_poly.pdbx_strand_id
1 'polypeptide(L)'
;DDFHPLIYTVRFRPSQEIIQVWHAVGAFKTVGFSRTGKKGGPFIDSLNHRSYTKAYVSSETDIPFYAEAFGIREENVVPTGVPRTDVLFDEAYATQIKQEMEDELPIIKGKKVILFAPTFRGNGHGTAHYPFFKIDFERLARYCEKHNAVVLFKMHPFVKNRLNISREHRQYFIDVSDHREVNDILFVTDLLISDYSSLIYEYAVFKKPMIFYAFDLEDYITTRDFYEPYESFVPGKIVQSFDALMDA
;
A
#
# COMPACT_ATOMS: atom_id res chain seq x y z
N ASP A 1 12.92 -3.57 9.26
CA ASP A 1 11.72 -3.50 8.41
C ASP A 1 11.72 -2.32 7.42
N ASP A 2 12.79 -1.57 7.35
CA ASP A 2 13.04 -0.50 6.37
C ASP A 2 14.55 -0.31 6.23
N PHE A 3 14.99 0.67 5.44
CA PHE A 3 16.38 1.07 5.39
C PHE A 3 16.78 1.71 6.71
N HIS A 4 17.80 1.16 7.35
CA HIS A 4 18.29 1.71 8.60
C HIS A 4 19.76 2.15 8.46
N PRO A 5 20.04 3.41 8.15
CA PRO A 5 21.42 3.87 7.84
C PRO A 5 22.44 3.54 8.93
N LEU A 6 22.03 3.46 10.20
CA LEU A 6 22.94 3.18 11.31
C LEU A 6 23.60 1.79 11.22
N ILE A 7 22.95 0.79 10.61
CA ILE A 7 23.54 -0.55 10.49
C ILE A 7 24.78 -0.54 9.58
N TYR A 8 24.92 0.42 8.68
CA TYR A 8 26.06 0.52 7.77
C TYR A 8 27.31 1.12 8.44
N THR A 9 27.15 1.69 9.61
CA THR A 9 28.22 2.29 10.40
C THR A 9 28.78 1.37 11.48
N VAL A 10 28.13 0.20 11.69
CA VAL A 10 28.48 -0.75 12.73
C VAL A 10 29.21 -1.95 12.13
N ARG A 11 30.27 -2.41 12.78
CA ARG A 11 30.91 -3.69 12.45
C ARG A 11 30.23 -4.82 13.20
N PHE A 12 29.64 -5.74 12.46
CA PHE A 12 29.04 -6.94 13.01
C PHE A 12 30.08 -8.06 13.15
N ARG A 13 29.92 -8.89 14.17
CA ARG A 13 30.72 -10.10 14.33
C ARG A 13 30.31 -11.11 13.26
N PRO A 14 31.22 -11.97 12.78
CA PRO A 14 30.89 -12.99 11.78
C PRO A 14 29.78 -13.97 12.19
N SER A 15 29.55 -14.12 13.51
CA SER A 15 28.47 -14.96 14.05
C SER A 15 27.11 -14.26 14.21
N GLN A 16 27.02 -12.98 13.90
CA GLN A 16 25.78 -12.23 13.99
C GLN A 16 25.03 -12.29 12.66
N GLU A 17 23.73 -12.54 12.74
CA GLU A 17 22.84 -12.44 11.61
C GLU A 17 22.11 -11.09 11.63
N ILE A 18 22.00 -10.47 10.46
CA ILE A 18 21.23 -9.25 10.24
C ILE A 18 20.12 -9.62 9.29
N ILE A 19 18.91 -9.68 9.82
CA ILE A 19 17.75 -10.17 9.11
C ILE A 19 16.88 -8.98 8.69
N GLN A 20 16.62 -8.88 7.38
CA GLN A 20 15.65 -7.92 6.85
C GLN A 20 14.29 -8.60 6.75
N VAL A 21 13.29 -8.09 7.46
CA VAL A 21 11.91 -8.59 7.41
C VAL A 21 11.01 -7.73 6.53
N TRP A 22 11.53 -6.59 6.06
CA TRP A 22 10.83 -5.60 5.26
C TRP A 22 9.49 -5.15 5.88
N HIS A 23 8.65 -4.47 5.11
CA HIS A 23 7.37 -3.93 5.58
C HIS A 23 6.22 -4.13 4.59
N ALA A 24 6.52 -4.47 3.34
CA ALA A 24 5.52 -4.75 2.32
C ALA A 24 5.33 -6.26 2.15
N VAL A 25 4.09 -6.67 1.95
CA VAL A 25 3.76 -8.03 1.52
C VAL A 25 3.97 -8.09 0.00
N GLY A 26 4.60 -9.16 -0.48
CA GLY A 26 4.89 -9.37 -1.89
C GLY A 26 5.95 -8.41 -2.47
N ALA A 27 6.30 -8.63 -3.72
CA ALA A 27 7.26 -7.84 -4.48
C ALA A 27 6.55 -7.03 -5.56
N PHE A 28 6.05 -5.85 -5.26
CA PHE A 28 5.28 -5.03 -6.19
C PHE A 28 6.15 -4.00 -6.92
N LYS A 29 6.58 -2.95 -6.20
CA LYS A 29 7.47 -1.91 -6.75
C LYS A 29 8.92 -2.31 -6.58
N THR A 30 9.76 -1.98 -7.56
CA THR A 30 11.20 -2.19 -7.44
C THR A 30 11.79 -1.39 -6.28
N VAL A 31 12.64 -2.02 -5.49
CA VAL A 31 13.31 -1.45 -4.32
C VAL A 31 14.81 -1.77 -4.33
N GLY A 32 15.56 -1.14 -3.45
CA GLY A 32 16.97 -1.43 -3.26
C GLY A 32 17.80 -1.40 -4.55
N PHE A 33 18.66 -2.39 -4.74
CA PHE A 33 19.54 -2.49 -5.90
C PHE A 33 18.82 -2.75 -7.23
N SER A 34 17.60 -3.25 -7.23
CA SER A 34 16.78 -3.36 -8.45
C SER A 34 16.46 -1.99 -9.07
N ARG A 35 16.77 -0.90 -8.35
CA ARG A 35 16.65 0.49 -8.82
C ARG A 35 17.99 1.11 -9.22
N THR A 36 19.07 0.37 -9.26
CA THR A 36 20.38 0.87 -9.70
C THR A 36 20.30 1.41 -11.13
N GLY A 37 20.81 2.62 -11.34
CA GLY A 37 20.72 3.32 -12.61
C GLY A 37 19.41 4.07 -12.88
N LYS A 38 18.39 3.91 -12.03
CA LYS A 38 17.11 4.64 -12.10
C LYS A 38 17.15 5.88 -11.21
N LYS A 39 16.32 6.87 -11.51
CA LYS A 39 16.21 8.11 -10.72
C LYS A 39 15.89 7.81 -9.25
N GLY A 40 16.76 8.24 -8.35
CA GLY A 40 16.62 8.01 -6.90
C GLY A 40 16.91 6.57 -6.45
N GLY A 41 17.44 5.73 -7.33
CA GLY A 41 18.00 4.42 -6.98
C GLY A 41 19.38 4.53 -6.34
N PRO A 42 19.86 3.49 -5.65
CA PRO A 42 21.19 3.46 -5.06
C PRO A 42 22.28 3.38 -6.14
N PHE A 43 23.47 3.83 -5.81
CA PHE A 43 24.67 3.50 -6.61
C PHE A 43 25.05 2.04 -6.41
N ILE A 44 25.70 1.44 -7.40
CA ILE A 44 26.10 0.03 -7.37
C ILE A 44 27.08 -0.30 -6.22
N ASP A 45 27.85 0.67 -5.78
CA ASP A 45 28.79 0.59 -4.67
C ASP A 45 28.21 1.08 -3.35
N SER A 46 26.92 1.40 -3.30
CA SER A 46 26.23 1.82 -2.09
C SER A 46 26.38 0.79 -0.98
N LEU A 47 26.56 1.27 0.25
CA LEU A 47 26.50 0.41 1.44
C LEU A 47 25.08 0.05 1.85
N ASN A 48 24.08 0.69 1.26
CA ASN A 48 22.68 0.35 1.51
C ASN A 48 22.45 -1.12 1.15
N HIS A 49 21.75 -1.85 2.00
CA HIS A 49 21.43 -3.26 1.87
C HIS A 49 22.60 -4.26 1.90
N ARG A 50 23.84 -3.83 1.97
CA ARG A 50 25.00 -4.75 1.96
C ARG A 50 25.27 -5.49 3.29
N SER A 51 24.55 -5.14 4.35
CA SER A 51 24.78 -5.73 5.67
C SER A 51 23.83 -6.88 6.00
N TYR A 52 22.86 -7.17 5.16
CA TYR A 52 21.90 -8.24 5.43
C TYR A 52 22.52 -9.60 5.18
N THR A 53 22.34 -10.51 6.14
CA THR A 53 22.74 -11.92 6.02
C THR A 53 21.59 -12.78 5.55
N LYS A 54 20.35 -12.37 5.88
CA LYS A 54 19.10 -13.02 5.47
C LYS A 54 18.00 -12.00 5.21
N ALA A 55 17.00 -12.40 4.44
CA ALA A 55 15.73 -11.71 4.33
C ALA A 55 14.56 -12.70 4.46
N TYR A 56 13.49 -12.27 5.13
CA TYR A 56 12.23 -13.03 5.19
C TYR A 56 11.21 -12.36 4.27
N VAL A 57 10.53 -13.17 3.45
CA VAL A 57 9.61 -12.71 2.41
C VAL A 57 8.29 -13.49 2.45
N SER A 58 7.30 -13.02 1.71
CA SER A 58 5.94 -13.58 1.74
C SER A 58 5.86 -14.96 1.10
N SER A 59 6.55 -15.17 -0.01
CA SER A 59 6.41 -16.38 -0.82
C SER A 59 7.69 -16.72 -1.57
N GLU A 60 7.75 -17.94 -2.11
CA GLU A 60 8.86 -18.40 -2.95
C GLU A 60 9.04 -17.54 -4.21
N THR A 61 7.96 -17.01 -4.76
CA THR A 61 8.01 -16.14 -5.94
C THR A 61 8.69 -14.81 -5.68
N ASP A 62 8.76 -14.38 -4.42
CA ASP A 62 9.42 -13.13 -4.03
C ASP A 62 10.95 -13.27 -3.89
N ILE A 63 11.46 -14.51 -3.79
CA ILE A 63 12.90 -14.77 -3.53
C ILE A 63 13.82 -14.04 -4.50
N PRO A 64 13.70 -14.20 -5.83
CA PRO A 64 14.63 -13.58 -6.76
C PRO A 64 14.57 -12.04 -6.69
N PHE A 65 13.40 -11.48 -6.51
CA PHE A 65 13.23 -10.02 -6.43
C PHE A 65 13.91 -9.41 -5.21
N TYR A 66 13.77 -10.05 -4.05
CA TYR A 66 14.39 -9.55 -2.82
C TYR A 66 15.89 -9.90 -2.72
N ALA A 67 16.31 -10.99 -3.34
CA ALA A 67 17.75 -11.30 -3.48
C ALA A 67 18.46 -10.21 -4.29
N GLU A 68 17.91 -9.82 -5.44
CA GLU A 68 18.39 -8.70 -6.23
C GLU A 68 18.32 -7.37 -5.46
N ALA A 69 17.14 -7.06 -4.88
CA ALA A 69 16.92 -5.81 -4.17
C ALA A 69 17.90 -5.56 -3.03
N PHE A 70 18.29 -6.59 -2.31
CA PHE A 70 19.17 -6.52 -1.16
C PHE A 70 20.61 -6.94 -1.44
N GLY A 71 20.91 -7.39 -2.67
CA GLY A 71 22.23 -7.82 -3.08
C GLY A 71 22.74 -9.02 -2.26
N ILE A 72 21.87 -9.95 -1.92
CA ILE A 72 22.15 -11.20 -1.21
C ILE A 72 21.82 -12.39 -2.10
N ARG A 73 22.35 -13.57 -1.75
CA ARG A 73 22.07 -14.79 -2.50
C ARG A 73 20.63 -15.27 -2.25
N GLU A 74 19.98 -15.86 -3.24
CA GLU A 74 18.62 -16.40 -3.12
C GLU A 74 18.46 -17.40 -1.96
N GLU A 75 19.48 -18.22 -1.69
CA GLU A 75 19.50 -19.17 -0.58
C GLU A 75 19.39 -18.51 0.82
N ASN A 76 19.66 -17.21 0.89
CA ASN A 76 19.53 -16.40 2.10
C ASN A 76 18.19 -15.63 2.18
N VAL A 77 17.32 -15.79 1.18
CA VAL A 77 15.96 -15.26 1.19
C VAL A 77 14.99 -16.38 1.54
N VAL A 78 14.31 -16.26 2.66
CA VAL A 78 13.49 -17.35 3.23
C VAL A 78 12.00 -16.99 3.18
N PRO A 79 11.17 -17.79 2.50
CA PRO A 79 9.75 -17.49 2.30
C PRO A 79 8.93 -18.01 3.48
N THR A 80 8.96 -17.30 4.61
CA THR A 80 8.24 -17.68 5.85
C THR A 80 6.90 -17.00 6.01
N GLY A 81 6.51 -16.12 5.11
CA GLY A 81 5.42 -15.17 5.31
C GLY A 81 5.89 -13.90 6.02
N VAL A 82 5.00 -12.93 6.12
CA VAL A 82 5.24 -11.64 6.79
C VAL A 82 4.39 -11.58 8.05
N PRO A 83 5.00 -11.50 9.27
CA PRO A 83 4.28 -11.61 10.54
C PRO A 83 3.11 -10.65 10.70
N ARG A 84 3.20 -9.43 10.12
CA ARG A 84 2.11 -8.45 10.18
C ARG A 84 0.80 -8.90 9.54
N THR A 85 0.82 -9.96 8.72
CA THR A 85 -0.38 -10.48 8.05
C THR A 85 -1.12 -11.51 8.89
N ASP A 86 -0.55 -12.01 9.98
CA ASP A 86 -1.17 -13.05 10.80
C ASP A 86 -2.55 -12.63 11.33
N VAL A 87 -2.71 -11.36 11.69
CA VAL A 87 -3.98 -10.79 12.18
C VAL A 87 -5.11 -10.88 11.14
N LEU A 88 -4.79 -10.94 9.85
CA LEU A 88 -5.79 -11.04 8.77
C LEU A 88 -6.49 -12.40 8.74
N PHE A 89 -5.91 -13.41 9.41
CA PHE A 89 -6.44 -14.77 9.52
C PHE A 89 -6.99 -15.08 10.91
N ASP A 90 -6.96 -14.13 11.83
CA ASP A 90 -7.49 -14.28 13.18
C ASP A 90 -8.96 -13.86 13.22
N GLU A 91 -9.88 -14.83 13.34
CA GLU A 91 -11.33 -14.59 13.39
C GLU A 91 -11.77 -13.83 14.64
N ALA A 92 -11.09 -14.05 15.77
CA ALA A 92 -11.41 -13.33 17.01
C ALA A 92 -11.02 -11.85 16.88
N TYR A 93 -9.83 -11.59 16.36
CA TYR A 93 -9.39 -10.23 16.01
C TYR A 93 -10.33 -9.59 15.01
N ALA A 94 -10.69 -10.29 13.93
CA ALA A 94 -11.60 -9.79 12.91
C ALA A 94 -12.96 -9.34 13.49
N THR A 95 -13.49 -10.10 14.45
CA THR A 95 -14.76 -9.78 15.10
C THR A 95 -14.63 -8.55 16.00
N GLN A 96 -13.58 -8.51 16.80
CA GLN A 96 -13.30 -7.39 17.71
C GLN A 96 -13.09 -6.10 16.92
N ILE A 97 -12.22 -6.11 15.92
CA ILE A 97 -11.87 -4.88 15.19
C ILE A 97 -13.02 -4.33 14.36
N LYS A 98 -13.90 -5.19 13.81
CA LYS A 98 -15.12 -4.72 13.16
C LYS A 98 -16.02 -3.95 14.10
N GLN A 99 -16.21 -4.45 15.33
CA GLN A 99 -17.00 -3.77 16.33
C GLN A 99 -16.36 -2.44 16.75
N GLU A 100 -15.05 -2.42 16.99
CA GLU A 100 -14.30 -1.22 17.34
C GLU A 100 -14.39 -0.16 16.23
N MET A 101 -14.21 -0.55 14.97
CA MET A 101 -14.35 0.35 13.82
C MET A 101 -15.76 0.90 13.67
N GLU A 102 -16.79 0.09 13.91
CA GLU A 102 -18.17 0.55 13.89
C GLU A 102 -18.53 1.49 15.06
N ASP A 103 -17.87 1.33 16.19
CA ASP A 103 -18.07 2.22 17.35
C ASP A 103 -17.29 3.53 17.18
N GLU A 104 -16.09 3.49 16.60
CA GLU A 104 -15.31 4.67 16.23
C GLU A 104 -15.95 5.47 15.08
N LEU A 105 -16.47 4.76 14.09
CA LEU A 105 -17.08 5.32 12.89
C LEU A 105 -18.55 4.86 12.73
N PRO A 106 -19.49 5.33 13.57
CA PRO A 106 -20.88 4.86 13.52
C PRO A 106 -21.58 5.03 12.17
N ILE A 107 -21.05 5.91 11.33
CA ILE A 107 -21.55 6.19 9.99
C ILE A 107 -21.41 5.00 9.01
N ILE A 108 -20.52 4.04 9.29
CA ILE A 108 -20.33 2.87 8.41
C ILE A 108 -21.37 1.76 8.69
N LYS A 109 -22.08 1.81 9.85
CA LYS A 109 -23.05 0.78 10.23
C LYS A 109 -24.14 0.60 9.16
N GLY A 110 -24.23 -0.61 8.63
CA GLY A 110 -25.25 -0.98 7.63
C GLY A 110 -25.06 -0.35 6.26
N LYS A 111 -23.89 0.21 5.97
CA LYS A 111 -23.54 0.77 4.67
C LYS A 111 -22.48 -0.05 3.96
N LYS A 112 -22.37 0.14 2.64
CA LYS A 112 -21.21 -0.32 1.85
C LYS A 112 -20.03 0.59 2.11
N VAL A 113 -18.89 0.02 2.47
CA VAL A 113 -17.68 0.76 2.80
C VAL A 113 -16.68 0.66 1.63
N ILE A 114 -16.38 1.80 1.04
CA ILE A 114 -15.37 1.93 0.00
C ILE A 114 -14.12 2.52 0.65
N LEU A 115 -12.99 1.83 0.57
CA LEU A 115 -11.70 2.38 0.99
C LEU A 115 -10.97 2.97 -0.21
N PHE A 116 -10.71 4.26 -0.16
CA PHE A 116 -9.88 4.96 -1.13
C PHE A 116 -8.48 5.17 -0.55
N ALA A 117 -7.53 4.34 -0.95
CA ALA A 117 -6.18 4.30 -0.39
C ALA A 117 -5.10 4.37 -1.50
N PRO A 118 -4.88 5.53 -2.11
CA PRO A 118 -3.91 5.69 -3.18
C PRO A 118 -2.49 5.91 -2.65
N THR A 119 -1.51 5.70 -3.52
CA THR A 119 -0.13 6.13 -3.31
C THR A 119 0.00 7.65 -3.51
N PHE A 120 0.87 8.29 -2.75
CA PHE A 120 1.19 9.71 -2.94
C PHE A 120 1.98 9.95 -4.24
N ARG A 121 1.92 11.18 -4.73
CA ARG A 121 2.75 11.71 -5.83
C ARG A 121 3.83 12.61 -5.26
N GLY A 122 4.89 12.82 -6.05
CA GLY A 122 6.05 13.63 -5.63
C GLY A 122 7.22 12.79 -5.11
N ASN A 123 8.28 13.46 -4.66
CA ASN A 123 9.55 12.86 -4.25
C ASN A 123 9.68 12.82 -2.72
N GLY A 124 9.11 11.79 -2.09
CA GLY A 124 9.19 11.58 -0.65
C GLY A 124 8.57 12.70 0.19
N HIS A 125 8.99 12.82 1.45
CA HIS A 125 8.43 13.74 2.45
C HIS A 125 8.32 15.23 2.02
N GLY A 126 9.24 15.68 1.16
CA GLY A 126 9.31 17.10 0.79
C GLY A 126 8.14 17.57 -0.07
N THR A 127 7.70 16.75 -0.99
CA THR A 127 6.76 17.09 -2.05
C THR A 127 5.57 16.13 -2.17
N ALA A 128 5.40 15.22 -1.20
CA ALA A 128 4.32 14.25 -1.21
C ALA A 128 2.95 14.93 -1.20
N HIS A 129 2.13 14.61 -2.18
CA HIS A 129 0.77 15.13 -2.34
C HIS A 129 -0.12 14.11 -3.04
N TYR A 130 -1.44 14.34 -2.99
CA TYR A 130 -2.39 13.64 -3.84
C TYR A 130 -3.20 14.68 -4.66
N PRO A 131 -3.42 14.46 -5.98
CA PRO A 131 -4.13 15.41 -6.84
C PRO A 131 -5.66 15.23 -6.70
N PHE A 132 -6.24 15.72 -5.59
CA PHE A 132 -7.67 15.58 -5.31
C PHE A 132 -8.60 16.13 -6.37
N PHE A 133 -8.11 17.03 -7.25
CA PHE A 133 -8.87 17.52 -8.41
C PHE A 133 -9.19 16.43 -9.45
N LYS A 134 -8.57 15.25 -9.34
CA LYS A 134 -8.89 14.06 -10.14
C LYS A 134 -10.16 13.33 -9.66
N ILE A 135 -10.76 13.77 -8.56
CA ILE A 135 -11.96 13.19 -7.96
C ILE A 135 -13.11 14.20 -8.10
N ASP A 136 -14.18 13.81 -8.76
CA ASP A 136 -15.44 14.56 -8.73
C ASP A 136 -16.23 14.14 -7.48
N PHE A 137 -16.06 14.92 -6.40
CA PHE A 137 -16.68 14.64 -5.09
C PHE A 137 -18.21 14.72 -5.14
N GLU A 138 -18.79 15.60 -5.99
CA GLU A 138 -20.24 15.70 -6.14
C GLU A 138 -20.83 14.43 -6.74
N ARG A 139 -20.19 13.93 -7.79
CA ARG A 139 -20.63 12.70 -8.45
C ARG A 139 -20.43 11.48 -7.54
N LEU A 140 -19.33 11.44 -6.79
CA LEU A 140 -19.06 10.38 -5.83
C LEU A 140 -20.07 10.40 -4.67
N ALA A 141 -20.45 11.58 -4.16
CA ALA A 141 -21.46 11.73 -3.13
C ALA A 141 -22.83 11.22 -3.58
N ARG A 142 -23.25 11.57 -4.81
CA ARG A 142 -24.50 11.05 -5.40
C ARG A 142 -24.47 9.52 -5.55
N TYR A 143 -23.32 8.96 -5.88
CA TYR A 143 -23.16 7.50 -5.90
C TYR A 143 -23.36 6.90 -4.52
N CYS A 144 -22.69 7.46 -3.50
CA CYS A 144 -22.82 7.00 -2.12
C CYS A 144 -24.26 7.07 -1.61
N GLU A 145 -24.96 8.15 -1.91
CA GLU A 145 -26.39 8.31 -1.56
C GLU A 145 -27.24 7.23 -2.21
N LYS A 146 -27.08 7.05 -3.53
CA LYS A 146 -27.87 6.08 -4.30
C LYS A 146 -27.64 4.63 -3.87
N HIS A 147 -26.44 4.29 -3.45
CA HIS A 147 -26.03 2.90 -3.15
C HIS A 147 -25.87 2.60 -1.66
N ASN A 148 -26.30 3.52 -0.78
CA ASN A 148 -26.11 3.43 0.66
C ASN A 148 -24.66 3.11 1.03
N ALA A 149 -23.71 3.90 0.49
CA ALA A 149 -22.30 3.70 0.65
C ALA A 149 -21.63 4.87 1.37
N VAL A 150 -20.42 4.62 1.88
CA VAL A 150 -19.51 5.63 2.41
C VAL A 150 -18.11 5.40 1.84
N VAL A 151 -17.32 6.46 1.72
CA VAL A 151 -15.92 6.38 1.30
C VAL A 151 -15.03 6.78 2.46
N LEU A 152 -14.15 5.87 2.85
CA LEU A 152 -13.06 6.12 3.79
C LEU A 152 -11.82 6.51 2.98
N PHE A 153 -11.31 7.71 3.19
CA PHE A 153 -10.09 8.19 2.54
C PHE A 153 -8.91 7.92 3.46
N LYS A 154 -7.99 7.05 3.03
CA LYS A 154 -6.75 6.73 3.75
C LYS A 154 -5.56 7.21 2.95
N MET A 155 -5.15 8.45 3.18
CA MET A 155 -3.96 9.01 2.54
C MET A 155 -2.69 8.54 3.23
N HIS A 156 -1.61 8.43 2.45
CA HIS A 156 -0.30 8.13 3.00
C HIS A 156 0.14 9.26 3.98
N PRO A 157 0.79 8.96 5.11
CA PRO A 157 1.19 9.95 6.10
C PRO A 157 2.07 11.09 5.57
N PHE A 158 2.73 10.88 4.43
CA PHE A 158 3.56 11.91 3.79
C PHE A 158 2.76 12.97 3.03
N VAL A 159 1.48 12.69 2.70
CA VAL A 159 0.62 13.63 1.96
C VAL A 159 0.37 14.87 2.79
N LYS A 160 0.79 16.03 2.25
CA LYS A 160 0.71 17.32 2.95
C LYS A 160 -0.56 18.09 2.63
N ASN A 161 -1.06 17.98 1.40
CA ASN A 161 -2.33 18.59 1.03
C ASN A 161 -3.47 17.75 1.61
N ARG A 162 -4.17 18.31 2.59
CA ARG A 162 -5.27 17.59 3.25
C ARG A 162 -6.52 17.54 2.39
N LEU A 163 -7.26 16.45 2.54
CA LEU A 163 -8.59 16.31 1.97
C LEU A 163 -9.53 17.33 2.63
N ASN A 164 -10.16 18.18 1.81
CA ASN A 164 -11.16 19.12 2.28
C ASN A 164 -12.56 18.60 1.99
N ILE A 165 -13.19 18.02 2.99
CA ILE A 165 -14.56 17.50 2.90
C ILE A 165 -15.54 18.62 3.27
N SER A 166 -16.40 19.04 2.33
CA SER A 166 -17.47 19.99 2.59
C SER A 166 -18.46 19.46 3.63
N ARG A 167 -19.19 20.35 4.31
CA ARG A 167 -20.14 19.93 5.36
C ARG A 167 -21.23 19.00 4.86
N GLU A 168 -21.71 19.21 3.65
CA GLU A 168 -22.75 18.41 2.99
C GLU A 168 -22.27 16.99 2.63
N HIS A 169 -20.96 16.81 2.39
CA HIS A 169 -20.38 15.52 2.02
C HIS A 169 -19.92 14.69 3.22
N ARG A 170 -19.90 15.25 4.45
CA ARG A 170 -19.45 14.53 5.66
C ARG A 170 -20.29 13.30 6.01
N GLN A 171 -21.47 13.19 5.47
CA GLN A 171 -22.32 12.01 5.61
C GLN A 171 -21.93 10.86 4.67
N TYR A 172 -21.00 11.09 3.72
CA TYR A 172 -20.55 10.11 2.76
C TYR A 172 -19.05 9.88 2.81
N PHE A 173 -18.27 10.87 3.22
CA PHE A 173 -16.80 10.85 3.16
C PHE A 173 -16.21 11.05 4.54
N ILE A 174 -15.26 10.17 4.89
CA ILE A 174 -14.55 10.23 6.15
C ILE A 174 -13.04 10.17 5.85
N ASP A 175 -12.28 11.11 6.39
CA ASP A 175 -10.83 11.06 6.37
C ASP A 175 -10.33 10.21 7.55
N VAL A 176 -9.82 9.03 7.24
CA VAL A 176 -9.21 8.09 8.19
C VAL A 176 -7.68 8.04 8.05
N SER A 177 -7.07 9.09 7.48
CA SER A 177 -5.62 9.14 7.26
C SER A 177 -4.83 9.05 8.54
N ASP A 178 -5.37 9.56 9.65
CA ASP A 178 -4.73 9.54 10.96
C ASP A 178 -4.94 8.20 11.73
N HIS A 179 -5.83 7.31 11.26
CA HIS A 179 -5.96 5.97 11.84
C HIS A 179 -4.66 5.18 11.64
N ARG A 180 -4.10 4.67 12.74
CA ARG A 180 -2.73 4.14 12.74
C ARG A 180 -2.58 2.88 11.91
N GLU A 181 -3.44 1.89 12.17
CA GLU A 181 -3.32 0.55 11.59
C GLU A 181 -4.24 0.41 10.37
N VAL A 182 -3.68 0.50 9.18
CA VAL A 182 -4.48 0.38 7.94
C VAL A 182 -5.18 -0.97 7.82
N ASN A 183 -4.59 -2.03 8.37
CA ASN A 183 -5.18 -3.37 8.32
C ASN A 183 -6.54 -3.44 9.03
N ASP A 184 -6.76 -2.64 10.08
CA ASP A 184 -8.04 -2.58 10.79
C ASP A 184 -9.17 -2.10 9.87
N ILE A 185 -8.86 -1.11 9.02
CA ILE A 185 -9.82 -0.56 8.06
C ILE A 185 -10.20 -1.61 6.99
N LEU A 186 -9.28 -2.52 6.65
CA LEU A 186 -9.53 -3.56 5.65
C LEU A 186 -10.66 -4.51 6.07
N PHE A 187 -10.81 -4.78 7.37
CA PHE A 187 -11.87 -5.67 7.87
C PHE A 187 -13.28 -5.15 7.61
N VAL A 188 -13.45 -3.83 7.60
CA VAL A 188 -14.75 -3.18 7.34
C VAL A 188 -14.94 -2.75 5.89
N THR A 189 -13.92 -2.89 5.05
CA THR A 189 -13.92 -2.48 3.64
C THR A 189 -14.64 -3.51 2.77
N ASP A 190 -15.55 -3.07 1.91
CA ASP A 190 -16.24 -3.90 0.91
C ASP A 190 -15.64 -3.77 -0.49
N LEU A 191 -15.07 -2.59 -0.82
CA LEU A 191 -14.40 -2.31 -2.09
C LEU A 191 -13.15 -1.48 -1.82
N LEU A 192 -12.02 -1.91 -2.33
CA LEU A 192 -10.78 -1.12 -2.32
C LEU A 192 -10.62 -0.39 -3.66
N ILE A 193 -10.47 0.93 -3.60
CA ILE A 193 -9.97 1.76 -4.69
C ILE A 193 -8.54 2.16 -4.35
N SER A 194 -7.59 1.69 -5.13
CA SER A 194 -6.17 1.98 -4.93
C SER A 194 -5.49 2.26 -6.26
N ASP A 195 -4.19 2.34 -6.28
CA ASP A 195 -3.38 2.49 -7.49
C ASP A 195 -2.11 1.62 -7.39
N TYR A 196 -1.02 2.15 -6.88
CA TYR A 196 0.30 1.49 -6.84
C TYR A 196 0.71 1.06 -5.42
N SER A 197 -0.25 0.90 -4.51
CA SER A 197 0.01 0.52 -3.13
C SER A 197 0.17 -0.99 -2.96
N SER A 198 1.16 -1.43 -2.17
CA SER A 198 1.28 -2.83 -1.76
C SER A 198 0.15 -3.32 -0.84
N LEU A 199 -0.71 -2.43 -0.35
CA LEU A 199 -1.90 -2.76 0.43
C LEU A 199 -2.83 -3.77 -0.28
N ILE A 200 -2.71 -3.86 -1.60
CA ILE A 200 -3.48 -4.81 -2.41
C ILE A 200 -3.23 -6.27 -2.02
N TYR A 201 -2.03 -6.60 -1.55
CA TYR A 201 -1.70 -7.96 -1.08
C TYR A 201 -2.45 -8.31 0.20
N GLU A 202 -2.45 -7.41 1.18
CA GLU A 202 -3.19 -7.60 2.42
C GLU A 202 -4.70 -7.67 2.14
N TYR A 203 -5.22 -6.78 1.28
CA TYR A 203 -6.63 -6.79 0.94
C TYR A 203 -7.06 -8.02 0.12
N ALA A 204 -6.16 -8.60 -0.68
CA ALA A 204 -6.44 -9.81 -1.45
C ALA A 204 -6.84 -11.01 -0.58
N VAL A 205 -6.38 -11.05 0.69
CA VAL A 205 -6.77 -12.09 1.66
C VAL A 205 -8.28 -12.15 1.86
N PHE A 206 -8.97 -11.00 1.80
CA PHE A 206 -10.42 -10.90 1.97
C PHE A 206 -11.21 -11.35 0.74
N LYS A 207 -10.57 -11.56 -0.43
CA LYS A 207 -11.20 -11.95 -1.70
C LYS A 207 -12.36 -11.02 -2.10
N LYS A 208 -12.25 -9.75 -1.75
CA LYS A 208 -13.21 -8.69 -2.06
C LYS A 208 -12.74 -7.89 -3.29
N PRO A 209 -13.64 -7.18 -4.00
CA PRO A 209 -13.31 -6.47 -5.22
C PRO A 209 -12.32 -5.33 -5.00
N MET A 210 -11.48 -5.09 -6.03
CA MET A 210 -10.54 -3.97 -6.11
C MET A 210 -10.73 -3.25 -7.44
N ILE A 211 -10.57 -1.91 -7.42
CA ILE A 211 -10.46 -1.07 -8.62
C ILE A 211 -9.14 -0.30 -8.52
N PHE A 212 -8.43 -0.25 -9.63
CA PHE A 212 -7.14 0.42 -9.74
C PHE A 212 -7.30 1.73 -10.49
N TYR A 213 -7.36 2.84 -9.75
CA TYR A 213 -7.46 4.19 -10.33
C TYR A 213 -6.07 4.73 -10.66
N ALA A 214 -5.56 4.32 -11.81
CA ALA A 214 -4.19 4.52 -12.27
C ALA A 214 -4.12 5.57 -13.39
N PHE A 215 -4.58 6.80 -13.12
CA PHE A 215 -4.72 7.89 -14.10
C PHE A 215 -3.38 8.39 -14.67
N ASP A 216 -2.27 8.03 -14.08
CA ASP A 216 -0.91 8.44 -14.44
C ASP A 216 0.05 7.23 -14.56
N LEU A 217 -0.47 6.08 -14.98
CA LEU A 217 0.29 4.81 -14.99
C LEU A 217 1.59 4.90 -15.79
N GLU A 218 1.57 5.49 -16.98
CA GLU A 218 2.75 5.64 -17.83
C GLU A 218 3.85 6.45 -17.15
N ASP A 219 3.50 7.58 -16.54
CA ASP A 219 4.43 8.41 -15.79
C ASP A 219 4.97 7.69 -14.55
N TYR A 220 4.11 6.92 -13.88
CA TYR A 220 4.50 6.19 -12.69
C TYR A 220 5.50 5.07 -12.99
N ILE A 221 5.29 4.30 -14.06
CA ILE A 221 6.23 3.24 -14.51
C ILE A 221 7.61 3.83 -14.78
N THR A 222 7.68 4.98 -15.46
CA THR A 222 8.98 5.60 -15.80
C THR A 222 9.78 6.03 -14.56
N THR A 223 9.12 6.32 -13.45
CA THR A 223 9.75 6.85 -12.23
C THR A 223 9.99 5.82 -11.15
N ARG A 224 9.12 4.84 -11.00
CA ARG A 224 9.14 3.86 -9.89
C ARG A 224 9.37 2.44 -10.34
N ASP A 225 8.72 2.03 -11.43
CA ASP A 225 8.76 0.67 -11.98
C ASP A 225 8.23 -0.43 -11.03
N PHE A 226 7.88 -1.56 -11.63
CA PHE A 226 7.33 -2.74 -10.96
C PHE A 226 8.18 -3.96 -11.30
N TYR A 227 8.12 -4.99 -10.46
CA TYR A 227 8.78 -6.28 -10.75
C TYR A 227 8.05 -7.06 -11.83
N GLU A 228 6.71 -6.95 -11.86
CA GLU A 228 5.84 -7.58 -12.85
C GLU A 228 5.07 -6.51 -13.66
N PRO A 229 4.68 -6.76 -14.90
CA PRO A 229 3.87 -5.82 -15.68
C PRO A 229 2.56 -5.50 -14.96
N TYR A 230 2.33 -4.22 -14.66
CA TYR A 230 1.22 -3.75 -13.84
C TYR A 230 -0.14 -4.26 -14.31
N GLU A 231 -0.41 -4.17 -15.62
CA GLU A 231 -1.70 -4.52 -16.21
C GLU A 231 -2.06 -6.00 -16.09
N SER A 232 -1.05 -6.87 -16.06
CA SER A 232 -1.27 -8.33 -15.94
C SER A 232 -1.23 -8.81 -14.49
N PHE A 233 -0.66 -8.00 -13.60
CA PHE A 233 -0.43 -8.39 -12.22
C PHE A 233 -1.58 -8.03 -11.27
N VAL A 234 -2.17 -6.83 -11.41
CA VAL A 234 -3.20 -6.37 -10.45
C VAL A 234 -4.51 -7.13 -10.60
N PRO A 235 -5.14 -7.59 -9.50
CA PRO A 235 -6.28 -8.48 -9.54
C PRO A 235 -7.62 -7.75 -9.64
N GLY A 236 -7.70 -6.68 -10.42
CA GLY A 236 -8.93 -5.89 -10.53
C GLY A 236 -8.97 -5.00 -11.76
N LYS A 237 -10.05 -4.27 -11.92
CA LYS A 237 -10.26 -3.38 -13.07
C LYS A 237 -9.35 -2.17 -12.97
N ILE A 238 -8.56 -1.91 -14.02
CA ILE A 238 -7.72 -0.72 -14.15
C ILE A 238 -8.52 0.36 -14.87
N VAL A 239 -8.56 1.56 -14.30
CA VAL A 239 -9.24 2.74 -14.86
C VAL A 239 -8.33 3.95 -14.79
N GLN A 240 -8.34 4.78 -15.84
CA GLN A 240 -7.44 5.94 -15.97
C GLN A 240 -8.16 7.27 -15.92
N SER A 241 -9.49 7.27 -15.83
CA SER A 241 -10.29 8.47 -15.66
C SER A 241 -11.31 8.31 -14.56
N PHE A 242 -11.79 9.43 -14.02
CA PHE A 242 -12.84 9.38 -13.00
C PHE A 242 -14.17 8.86 -13.58
N ASP A 243 -14.47 9.15 -14.84
CA ASP A 243 -15.64 8.59 -15.53
C ASP A 243 -15.57 7.07 -15.56
N ALA A 244 -14.44 6.51 -16.00
CA ALA A 244 -14.23 5.07 -16.02
C ALA A 244 -14.26 4.43 -14.61
N LEU A 245 -13.83 5.17 -13.56
CA LEU A 245 -13.95 4.73 -12.17
C LEU A 245 -15.41 4.62 -11.75
N MET A 246 -16.23 5.58 -12.12
CA MET A 246 -17.66 5.59 -11.77
C MET A 246 -18.48 4.54 -12.53
N ASP A 247 -18.00 4.12 -13.70
CA ASP A 247 -18.62 3.09 -14.54
C ASP A 247 -18.15 1.66 -14.16
N ALA A 248 -17.12 1.54 -13.34
CA ALA A 248 -16.50 0.28 -12.94
C ALA A 248 -17.23 -0.42 -11.83
#